data_e1924aa511ec772f61987c4a736bfb6a
#
_entry.id   e1924aa511ec772f61987c4a736bfb6a
#
_cell.length_a   1.000
_cell.length_b   1.000
_cell.length_c   1.000
_cell.angle_alpha   90.00
_cell.angle_beta   90.00
_cell.angle_gamma   90.00
#
_symmetry.space_group_name_H-M   'P 1'
#
loop_
_entity.id
_entity.type
_entity.pdbx_description
1 polymer ?
#
loop_
_entity_poly.entity_id
_entity_poly.type
_entity_poly.pdbx_seq_one_letter_code
_entity_poly.pdbx_strand_id
1 'polypeptide(L)' 'MSKTPWERCVYPALKEALEKTNYNQTELAQSLGTSQFTVSAWTRGDRDVTVRLLLALEDLTGMTFRELFGECEGGK' A
#
# COMPACT_ATOMS: atom_id res chain seq x y z
N MET A 1 16.07 8.41 14.41
CA MET A 1 14.98 7.51 14.09
C MET A 1 14.18 8.00 12.90
N SER A 2 14.16 7.24 11.90
CA SER A 2 13.46 7.67 10.70
C SER A 2 12.05 7.11 10.68
N LYS A 3 11.13 7.92 10.16
CA LYS A 3 9.77 7.48 9.97
C LYS A 3 9.62 7.04 8.54
N THR A 4 8.88 5.97 8.35
CA THR A 4 8.58 5.54 7.01
C THR A 4 7.30 6.22 6.55
N PRO A 5 7.15 6.41 5.24
CA PRO A 5 5.90 6.98 4.72
C PRO A 5 4.70 6.05 4.92
N TRP A 6 4.94 4.82 5.35
CA TRP A 6 3.89 3.81 5.48
C TRP A 6 3.60 3.49 6.93
N GLU A 7 3.94 4.41 7.82
CA GLU A 7 3.80 4.19 9.25
C GLU A 7 2.37 3.89 9.66
N ARG A 8 1.39 4.46 8.97
CA ARG A 8 -0.01 4.30 9.30
C ARG A 8 -0.69 3.18 8.52
N CYS A 9 0.07 2.44 7.76
CA CYS A 9 -0.49 1.32 7.01
C CYS A 9 -0.96 0.24 7.97
N VAL A 10 -2.19 -0.23 7.80
CA VAL A 10 -2.77 -1.22 8.70
C VAL A 10 -2.56 -2.65 8.21
N TYR A 11 -1.93 -2.82 7.06
CA TYR A 11 -1.65 -4.14 6.51
C TYR A 11 -0.16 -4.41 6.62
N PRO A 12 0.25 -5.29 7.55
CA PRO A 12 1.68 -5.46 7.81
C PRO A 12 2.49 -5.93 6.60
N ALA A 13 1.94 -6.85 5.83
CA ALA A 13 2.66 -7.33 4.65
C ALA A 13 2.79 -6.24 3.59
N LEU A 14 1.72 -5.46 3.41
CA LEU A 14 1.75 -4.35 2.46
C LEU A 14 2.77 -3.30 2.90
N LYS A 15 2.77 -2.98 4.20
CA LYS A 15 3.70 -2.01 4.73
C LYS A 15 5.14 -2.43 4.44
N GLU A 16 5.45 -3.69 4.71
CA GLU A 16 6.80 -4.18 4.49
C GLU A 16 7.16 -4.13 3.01
N ALA A 17 6.24 -4.54 2.15
CA ALA A 17 6.49 -4.52 0.72
C ALA A 17 6.74 -3.10 0.21
N LEU A 18 5.93 -2.15 0.68
CA LEU A 18 6.09 -0.77 0.24
C LEU A 18 7.38 -0.15 0.74
N GLU A 19 7.79 -0.50 1.95
CA GLU A 19 9.04 -0.01 2.47
C GLU A 19 10.22 -0.50 1.63
N LYS A 20 10.12 -1.69 1.09
CA LYS A 20 11.17 -2.24 0.26
C LYS A 20 11.29 -1.54 -1.09
N THR A 21 10.22 -0.88 -1.54
CA THR A 21 10.27 -0.17 -2.82
C THR A 21 11.00 1.15 -2.73
N ASN A 22 11.17 1.67 -1.52
CA ASN A 22 11.76 2.97 -1.28
C ASN A 22 10.94 4.13 -1.84
N TYR A 23 9.69 3.88 -2.15
CA TYR A 23 8.79 4.92 -2.60
C TYR A 23 8.14 5.61 -1.40
N ASN A 24 7.89 6.89 -1.51
CA ASN A 24 7.00 7.55 -0.57
C ASN A 24 5.60 7.53 -1.18
N GLN A 25 4.64 8.11 -0.47
CA GLN A 25 3.25 8.05 -0.92
C GLN A 25 3.05 8.76 -2.26
N THR A 26 3.72 9.88 -2.45
CA THR A 26 3.60 10.62 -3.70
C THR A 26 4.19 9.83 -4.86
N GLU A 27 5.36 9.25 -4.64
CA GLU A 27 6.03 8.48 -5.69
C GLU A 27 5.21 7.25 -6.05
N LEU A 28 4.68 6.58 -5.06
CA LEU A 28 3.86 5.41 -5.32
C LEU A 28 2.60 5.79 -6.08
N ALA A 29 1.96 6.88 -5.67
CA ALA A 29 0.76 7.34 -6.35
C ALA A 29 1.04 7.64 -7.81
N GLN A 30 2.16 8.28 -8.10
CA GLN A 30 2.53 8.56 -9.48
C GLN A 30 2.76 7.28 -10.25
N SER A 31 3.42 6.33 -9.63
CA SER A 31 3.69 5.04 -10.27
C SER A 31 2.40 4.29 -10.59
N LEU A 32 1.41 4.42 -9.71
CA LEU A 32 0.13 3.73 -9.88
C LEU A 32 -0.87 4.54 -10.69
N GLY A 33 -0.55 5.79 -11.00
CA GLY A 33 -1.46 6.64 -11.76
C GLY A 33 -2.63 7.17 -10.97
N THR A 34 -2.43 7.42 -9.68
CA THR A 34 -3.47 7.90 -8.80
C THR A 34 -2.93 9.04 -7.93
N SER A 35 -3.73 9.49 -6.97
CA SER A 35 -3.31 10.55 -6.07
C SER A 35 -2.79 9.98 -4.76
N GLN A 36 -1.97 10.76 -4.07
CA GLN A 36 -1.45 10.31 -2.78
C GLN A 36 -2.56 10.17 -1.75
N PHE A 37 -3.63 10.94 -1.90
CA PHE A 37 -4.77 10.80 -0.98
C PHE A 37 -5.42 9.43 -1.11
N THR A 38 -5.53 8.94 -2.34
CA THR A 38 -6.07 7.61 -2.56
C THR A 38 -5.17 6.55 -1.95
N VAL A 39 -3.87 6.66 -2.17
CA VAL A 39 -2.91 5.71 -1.60
C VAL A 39 -3.00 5.74 -0.07
N SER A 40 -3.00 6.92 0.51
CA SER A 40 -3.08 7.05 1.96
C SER A 40 -4.37 6.43 2.51
N ALA A 41 -5.47 6.63 1.80
CA ALA A 41 -6.77 6.14 2.27
C ALA A 41 -6.81 4.62 2.32
N TRP A 42 -6.36 3.95 1.26
CA TRP A 42 -6.48 2.49 1.27
C TRP A 42 -5.39 1.84 2.14
N THR A 43 -4.26 2.49 2.36
CA THR A 43 -3.28 1.91 3.28
C THR A 43 -3.75 1.99 4.71
N ARG A 44 -4.61 2.96 5.04
CA ARG A 44 -5.18 3.06 6.38
C ARG A 44 -6.46 2.25 6.53
N GLY A 45 -6.92 1.63 5.45
CA GLY A 45 -8.15 0.86 5.51
C GLY A 45 -9.42 1.68 5.39
N ASP A 46 -9.30 2.96 5.03
CA ASP A 46 -10.46 3.84 4.88
C ASP A 46 -11.17 3.64 3.55
N ARG A 47 -10.51 3.03 2.60
CA ARG A 47 -11.04 2.87 1.26
C ARG A 47 -10.48 1.59 0.64
N ASP A 48 -11.30 0.93 -0.15
CA ASP A 48 -10.85 -0.27 -0.84
C ASP A 48 -9.97 0.11 -2.02
N VAL A 49 -8.97 -0.73 -2.27
CA VAL A 49 -8.12 -0.54 -3.45
C VAL A 49 -8.89 -1.06 -4.67
N THR A 50 -8.85 -0.31 -5.77
CA THR A 50 -9.52 -0.74 -6.98
C THR A 50 -8.73 -1.86 -7.64
N VAL A 51 -9.41 -2.62 -8.52
CA VAL A 51 -8.75 -3.72 -9.21
C VAL A 51 -7.56 -3.21 -10.02
N ARG A 52 -7.73 -2.08 -10.68
CA ARG A 52 -6.65 -1.51 -11.48
C ARG A 52 -5.42 -1.20 -10.63
N LEU A 53 -5.63 -0.57 -9.48
CA LEU A 53 -4.53 -0.24 -8.59
C LEU A 53 -3.94 -1.49 -7.98
N LEU A 54 -4.78 -2.46 -7.67
CA LEU A 54 -4.33 -3.71 -7.12
C LEU A 54 -3.41 -4.45 -8.07
N LEU A 55 -3.78 -4.51 -9.35
CA LEU A 55 -2.95 -5.18 -10.34
C LEU A 55 -1.61 -4.47 -10.48
N ALA A 56 -1.63 -3.14 -10.47
CA ALA A 56 -0.38 -2.39 -10.55
C ALA A 56 0.50 -2.66 -9.33
N LEU A 57 -0.12 -2.78 -8.15
CA LEU A 57 0.60 -3.06 -6.93
C LEU A 57 1.22 -4.45 -6.96
N GLU A 58 0.47 -5.43 -7.43
CA GLU A 58 1.00 -6.79 -7.55
C GLU A 58 2.20 -6.82 -8.47
N ASP A 59 2.10 -6.08 -9.57
CA ASP A 59 3.20 -6.02 -10.52
C ASP A 59 4.42 -5.34 -9.91
N LEU A 60 4.18 -4.31 -9.13
CA LEU A 60 5.25 -3.54 -8.51
C LEU A 60 5.96 -4.32 -7.41
N THR A 61 5.21 -5.01 -6.57
CA THR A 61 5.76 -5.68 -5.41
C THR A 61 6.09 -7.14 -5.66
N GLY A 62 5.50 -7.73 -6.69
CA GLY A 62 5.66 -9.15 -6.95
C GLY A 62 4.88 -10.03 -5.99
N MET A 63 3.93 -9.44 -5.26
CA MET A 63 3.13 -10.17 -4.30
C MET A 63 1.66 -10.09 -4.70
N THR A 64 0.91 -11.13 -4.36
CA THR A 64 -0.50 -11.17 -4.70
C THR A 64 -1.33 -10.35 -3.72
N PHE A 65 -2.56 -10.08 -4.12
CA PHE A 65 -3.50 -9.37 -3.26
C PHE A 65 -3.61 -10.04 -1.89
N ARG A 66 -3.74 -11.37 -1.92
CA ARG A 66 -3.90 -12.11 -0.68
C ARG A 66 -2.69 -11.94 0.23
N GLU A 67 -1.51 -11.91 -0.35
CA GLU A 67 -0.30 -11.72 0.43
C GLU A 67 -0.21 -10.31 0.98
N LEU A 68 -0.61 -9.33 0.19
CA LEU A 68 -0.51 -7.93 0.62
C LEU A 68 -1.59 -7.55 1.62
N PHE A 69 -2.82 -8.00 1.41
CA PHE A 69 -3.97 -7.56 2.20
C PHE A 69 -4.61 -8.68 3.00
N GLY A 70 -3.97 -9.83 3.06
CA GLY A 70 -4.55 -10.98 3.73
C GLY A 70 -4.71 -10.82 5.22
N GLU A 71 -3.91 -9.94 5.83
CA GLU A 71 -4.00 -9.67 7.25
C GLU A 71 -4.09 -8.18 7.46
N CYS A 72 -4.93 -7.79 8.38
CA CYS A 72 -5.12 -6.40 8.69
C CYS A 72 -4.96 -6.23 10.19
N GLU A 73 -3.97 -5.44 10.58
CA GLU A 73 -3.75 -5.15 11.99
C GLU A 73 -4.91 -4.37 12.52
N GLY A 74 -5.50 -4.72 13.55
CA GLY A 74 -6.66 -4.04 14.04
C GLY A 74 -7.92 -4.44 13.32
N GLY A 75 -7.79 -5.29 12.35
CA GLY A 75 -8.95 -5.78 11.66
C GLY A 75 -9.65 -6.80 12.49
N LYS A 76 -10.74 -7.23 12.05
CA LYS A 76 -11.43 -8.21 12.81
C LYS A 76 -11.14 -9.56 12.36
#